data_5febed080364450cd9eba5fdd9616b6c
#
_entry.id   5febed080364450cd9eba5fdd9616b6c
#
_cell.length_a   1.000
_cell.length_b   1.000
_cell.length_c   1.000
_cell.angle_alpha   90.00
_cell.angle_beta   90.00
_cell.angle_gamma   90.00
#
_symmetry.space_group_name_H-M   'P 1'
#
loop_
_entity.id
_entity.type
_entity.pdbx_description
1 polymer ?
#
loop_
_entity_poly.entity_id
_entity_poly.type
_entity_poly.pdbx_seq_one_letter_code
_entity_poly.pdbx_strand_id
1 'polypeptide(L)'
;MSSSLPAMIRTMTSSPQRHRSSPQLQLALLAGRTAAMVSRMTGKGSGASIRGRVTMKLAPKALPELLAARRIASVTGTNGKTTTTHFLTAAVRAGTPDSQRSVVTNADGANLHHGIVSALGQAPDATIAVLETDERVVADVVAMGTPEVLVLLNFSRDQLDRNHELTFLGRDWRAALEKAAEHGPTVVANACDPLIVWVCQKAQHVIWVDTKPRWTADSTLCPNCGAILTHDDQGWNCPGCELRQPPADWWVEDHDAVEASGRRFHLDVQVPGTFNLTNATCALAAAIHMGIQPEDALRGIATVESPAGRYATCTISGTHCRLLLSKNPAGWTESLPLTTSDPLVLAIDAVAADGKDVSWLWDVDYEQLAGRTVICTGPRALDLAADSYTQLRAHETLRQLVCRLQLEKKKGGGGGGGGGGGGG
;
A
#
# COMPACT_ATOMS: atom_id res chain seq x y z
N MET A 1 -32.39 -29.57 4.02
CA MET A 1 -31.34 -30.61 3.87
C MET A 1 -30.02 -29.91 4.03
N SER A 2 -29.41 -30.13 5.16
CA SER A 2 -28.17 -29.51 5.63
C SER A 2 -26.99 -30.24 4.95
N SER A 3 -26.21 -29.54 4.14
CA SER A 3 -24.92 -30.04 3.66
C SER A 3 -23.80 -29.22 4.32
N SER A 4 -23.30 -29.75 5.42
CA SER A 4 -22.07 -29.30 6.05
C SER A 4 -20.88 -29.57 5.13
N LEU A 5 -20.17 -28.49 4.70
CA LEU A 5 -18.83 -28.63 4.12
C LEU A 5 -17.86 -29.12 5.20
N PRO A 6 -17.05 -30.14 4.93
CA PRO A 6 -16.01 -30.58 5.85
C PRO A 6 -14.82 -29.62 5.75
N ALA A 7 -14.43 -29.05 6.89
CA ALA A 7 -13.15 -28.35 7.06
C ALA A 7 -12.00 -29.34 6.81
N MET A 8 -11.42 -29.30 5.62
CA MET A 8 -10.18 -30.01 5.31
C MET A 8 -9.01 -29.21 5.87
N ILE A 9 -8.77 -29.32 7.18
CA ILE A 9 -7.53 -28.92 7.80
C ILE A 9 -6.45 -29.89 7.30
N ARG A 10 -5.72 -29.48 6.29
CA ARG A 10 -4.49 -30.16 5.87
C ARG A 10 -3.43 -29.91 6.94
N THR A 11 -3.31 -30.80 7.90
CA THR A 11 -2.13 -30.87 8.76
C THR A 11 -0.94 -31.34 7.92
N MET A 12 -0.28 -30.38 7.26
CA MET A 12 1.03 -30.63 6.67
C MET A 12 2.10 -30.37 7.72
N THR A 13 2.40 -31.39 8.52
CA THR A 13 3.66 -31.50 9.27
C THR A 13 4.78 -31.96 8.31
N SER A 14 5.19 -31.08 7.41
CA SER A 14 6.50 -31.20 6.76
C SER A 14 7.35 -30.05 7.29
N SER A 15 8.31 -30.39 8.16
CA SER A 15 9.35 -29.45 8.55
C SER A 15 10.00 -28.88 7.27
N PRO A 16 10.08 -27.55 7.10
CA PRO A 16 10.70 -26.97 5.92
C PRO A 16 12.15 -27.45 5.86
N GLN A 17 12.48 -28.23 4.83
CA GLN A 17 13.86 -28.59 4.54
C GLN A 17 14.63 -27.29 4.37
N ARG A 18 15.64 -27.05 5.19
CA ARG A 18 16.55 -25.89 5.05
C ARG A 18 17.19 -25.95 3.66
N HIS A 19 16.64 -25.17 2.75
CA HIS A 19 17.25 -24.99 1.44
C HIS A 19 18.58 -24.28 1.65
N ARG A 20 19.70 -24.97 1.43
CA ARG A 20 21.03 -24.35 1.49
C ARG A 20 21.14 -23.40 0.31
N SER A 21 21.25 -22.11 0.62
CA SER A 21 21.55 -21.08 -0.38
C SER A 21 22.77 -21.46 -1.21
N SER A 22 22.72 -21.26 -2.52
CA SER A 22 23.85 -21.52 -3.39
C SER A 22 25.10 -20.76 -2.93
N PRO A 23 26.31 -21.28 -3.13
CA PRO A 23 27.56 -20.57 -2.80
C PRO A 23 27.63 -19.18 -3.47
N GLN A 24 27.11 -19.08 -4.70
CA GLN A 24 27.03 -17.82 -5.43
C GLN A 24 26.14 -16.82 -4.70
N LEU A 25 24.96 -17.24 -4.21
CA LEU A 25 24.05 -16.37 -3.43
C LEU A 25 24.71 -15.92 -2.14
N GLN A 26 25.40 -16.81 -1.41
CA GLN A 26 26.09 -16.45 -0.17
C GLN A 26 27.15 -15.36 -0.38
N LEU A 27 27.99 -15.50 -1.41
CA LEU A 27 28.97 -14.49 -1.79
C LEU A 27 28.32 -13.17 -2.22
N ALA A 28 27.24 -13.24 -2.99
CA ALA A 28 26.50 -12.07 -3.43
C ALA A 28 25.84 -11.31 -2.26
N LEU A 29 25.30 -12.03 -1.28
CA LEU A 29 24.73 -11.43 -0.05
C LEU A 29 25.82 -10.74 0.78
N LEU A 30 27.00 -11.31 0.89
CA LEU A 30 28.14 -10.70 1.58
C LEU A 30 28.58 -9.40 0.87
N ALA A 31 28.75 -9.45 -0.45
CA ALA A 31 29.08 -8.26 -1.24
C ALA A 31 27.99 -7.16 -1.15
N GLY A 32 26.71 -7.55 -1.13
CA GLY A 32 25.62 -6.64 -0.92
C GLY A 32 25.63 -5.97 0.47
N ARG A 33 26.00 -6.71 1.52
CA ARG A 33 26.16 -6.17 2.88
C ARG A 33 27.29 -5.14 2.95
N THR A 34 28.45 -5.42 2.36
CA THR A 34 29.57 -4.46 2.29
C THR A 34 29.19 -3.21 1.51
N ALA A 35 28.55 -3.34 0.36
CA ALA A 35 28.08 -2.19 -0.43
C ALA A 35 27.10 -1.30 0.35
N ALA A 36 26.18 -1.91 1.08
CA ALA A 36 25.24 -1.17 1.92
C ALA A 36 25.92 -0.44 3.10
N MET A 37 26.95 -1.06 3.68
CA MET A 37 27.76 -0.44 4.74
C MET A 37 28.49 0.80 4.22
N VAL A 38 29.14 0.71 3.07
CA VAL A 38 29.82 1.84 2.42
C VAL A 38 28.83 2.96 2.08
N SER A 39 27.64 2.62 1.56
CA SER A 39 26.59 3.60 1.24
C SER A 39 26.13 4.38 2.47
N ARG A 40 25.95 3.71 3.60
CA ARG A 40 25.59 4.37 4.87
C ARG A 40 26.70 5.28 5.39
N MET A 41 27.95 4.84 5.31
CA MET A 41 29.12 5.63 5.74
C MET A 41 29.29 6.89 4.88
N THR A 42 28.91 6.86 3.62
CA THR A 42 28.96 8.00 2.68
C THR A 42 27.69 8.87 2.69
N GLY A 43 26.73 8.61 3.58
CA GLY A 43 25.50 9.41 3.70
C GLY A 43 24.52 9.27 2.50
N LYS A 44 24.70 8.30 1.61
CA LYS A 44 23.90 8.12 0.37
C LYS A 44 22.61 7.31 0.58
N GLY A 45 22.06 7.26 1.78
CA GLY A 45 20.79 6.61 2.11
C GLY A 45 20.92 5.33 2.95
N SER A 46 19.81 4.64 3.23
CA SER A 46 19.74 3.47 4.11
C SER A 46 20.56 2.25 3.63
N GLY A 47 20.97 2.25 2.38
CA GLY A 47 21.72 1.15 1.77
C GLY A 47 20.86 -0.07 1.39
N ALA A 48 19.58 -0.08 1.66
CA ALA A 48 18.69 -1.22 1.36
C ALA A 48 18.62 -1.52 -0.15
N SER A 49 18.35 -0.52 -0.96
CA SER A 49 18.28 -0.67 -2.42
C SER A 49 19.63 -1.08 -3.04
N ILE A 50 20.75 -0.52 -2.53
CA ILE A 50 22.09 -0.85 -3.03
C ILE A 50 22.44 -2.31 -2.72
N ARG A 51 22.11 -2.77 -1.50
CA ARG A 51 22.33 -4.17 -1.12
C ARG A 51 21.67 -5.12 -2.09
N GLY A 52 20.38 -4.95 -2.35
CA GLY A 52 19.64 -5.83 -3.24
C GLY A 52 20.15 -5.77 -4.69
N ARG A 53 20.45 -4.56 -5.21
CA ARG A 53 20.98 -4.39 -6.56
C ARG A 53 22.32 -5.12 -6.75
N VAL A 54 23.25 -4.98 -5.80
CA VAL A 54 24.55 -5.67 -5.84
C VAL A 54 24.35 -7.18 -5.76
N THR A 55 23.48 -7.65 -4.84
CA THR A 55 23.17 -9.07 -4.70
C THR A 55 22.60 -9.65 -6.00
N MET A 56 21.61 -9.01 -6.62
CA MET A 56 20.98 -9.47 -7.87
C MET A 56 21.94 -9.42 -9.06
N LYS A 57 22.86 -8.45 -9.10
CA LYS A 57 23.87 -8.36 -10.16
C LYS A 57 24.87 -9.52 -10.09
N LEU A 58 25.24 -9.96 -8.90
CA LEU A 58 26.20 -11.06 -8.69
C LEU A 58 25.52 -12.44 -8.68
N ALA A 59 24.26 -12.50 -8.27
CA ALA A 59 23.44 -13.71 -8.27
C ALA A 59 22.06 -13.39 -8.91
N PRO A 60 21.91 -13.50 -10.24
CA PRO A 60 20.66 -13.21 -10.94
C PRO A 60 19.46 -14.05 -10.47
N LYS A 61 19.70 -15.23 -9.91
CA LYS A 61 18.68 -16.12 -9.33
C LYS A 61 18.43 -15.87 -7.84
N ALA A 62 18.92 -14.77 -7.26
CA ALA A 62 18.78 -14.48 -5.84
C ALA A 62 17.32 -14.42 -5.38
N LEU A 63 16.45 -13.78 -6.16
CA LEU A 63 15.02 -13.66 -5.78
C LEU A 63 14.33 -15.02 -5.67
N PRO A 64 14.29 -15.87 -6.72
CA PRO A 64 13.65 -17.19 -6.61
C PRO A 64 14.29 -18.08 -5.54
N GLU A 65 15.62 -18.07 -5.37
CA GLU A 65 16.28 -18.86 -4.32
C GLU A 65 15.87 -18.41 -2.91
N LEU A 66 15.75 -17.10 -2.69
CA LEU A 66 15.34 -16.55 -1.40
C LEU A 66 13.86 -16.76 -1.12
N LEU A 67 13.01 -16.75 -2.14
CA LEU A 67 11.57 -16.99 -2.00
C LEU A 67 11.28 -18.48 -1.75
N ALA A 68 11.90 -19.39 -2.48
CA ALA A 68 11.62 -20.84 -2.44
C ALA A 68 11.77 -21.49 -1.05
N ALA A 69 12.54 -20.88 -0.16
CA ALA A 69 12.81 -21.40 1.19
C ALA A 69 11.76 -20.99 2.23
N ARG A 70 10.67 -20.30 1.85
CA ARG A 70 9.78 -19.61 2.79
C ARG A 70 8.30 -19.80 2.45
N ARG A 71 7.46 -19.80 3.49
CA ARG A 71 6.05 -19.53 3.35
C ARG A 71 5.88 -18.02 3.11
N ILE A 72 5.16 -17.65 2.08
CA ILE A 72 5.08 -16.25 1.63
C ILE A 72 3.65 -15.75 1.72
N ALA A 73 3.46 -14.60 2.37
CA ALA A 73 2.31 -13.73 2.17
C ALA A 73 2.76 -12.48 1.42
N SER A 74 2.09 -12.12 0.35
CA SER A 74 2.38 -10.93 -0.46
C SER A 74 1.20 -9.98 -0.42
N VAL A 75 1.44 -8.69 -0.18
CA VAL A 75 0.43 -7.63 -0.13
C VAL A 75 0.71 -6.62 -1.22
N THR A 76 -0.28 -6.34 -2.05
CA THR A 76 -0.19 -5.35 -3.13
C THR A 76 -1.48 -4.55 -3.31
N GLY A 77 -1.42 -3.51 -4.13
CA GLY A 77 -2.49 -2.57 -4.45
C GLY A 77 -1.97 -1.14 -4.47
N THR A 78 -2.68 -0.22 -5.05
CA THR A 78 -2.23 1.18 -5.17
C THR A 78 -2.15 1.85 -3.79
N ASN A 79 -3.17 1.69 -2.96
CA ASN A 79 -3.25 2.26 -1.62
C ASN A 79 -3.35 1.15 -0.55
N GLY A 80 -2.89 1.44 0.66
CA GLY A 80 -3.01 0.54 1.82
C GLY A 80 -1.91 -0.51 1.96
N LYS A 81 -1.04 -0.74 0.96
CA LYS A 81 0.03 -1.76 0.96
C LYS A 81 0.81 -1.82 2.27
N THR A 82 1.45 -0.72 2.62
CA THR A 82 2.34 -0.64 3.79
C THR A 82 1.57 -0.94 5.08
N THR A 83 0.41 -0.30 5.27
CA THR A 83 -0.41 -0.49 6.47
C THR A 83 -0.88 -1.93 6.61
N THR A 84 -1.40 -2.52 5.53
CA THR A 84 -1.85 -3.92 5.53
C THR A 84 -0.68 -4.88 5.76
N THR A 85 0.50 -4.60 5.18
CA THR A 85 1.70 -5.42 5.42
C THR A 85 2.14 -5.34 6.88
N HIS A 86 2.06 -4.18 7.52
CA HIS A 86 2.33 -4.04 8.96
C HIS A 86 1.32 -4.83 9.80
N PHE A 87 0.01 -4.70 9.52
CA PHE A 87 -1.02 -5.49 10.22
C PHE A 87 -0.79 -6.99 10.05
N LEU A 88 -0.58 -7.46 8.82
CA LEU A 88 -0.34 -8.87 8.55
C LEU A 88 0.96 -9.37 9.21
N THR A 89 2.03 -8.57 9.16
CA THR A 89 3.30 -8.92 9.82
C THR A 89 3.12 -9.05 11.33
N ALA A 90 2.41 -8.11 11.95
CA ALA A 90 2.14 -8.12 13.38
C ALA A 90 1.25 -9.31 13.78
N ALA A 91 0.21 -9.59 13.00
CA ALA A 91 -0.66 -10.75 13.18
C ALA A 91 0.12 -12.07 13.11
N VAL A 92 0.93 -12.25 12.06
CA VAL A 92 1.75 -13.46 11.86
C VAL A 92 2.79 -13.61 12.98
N ARG A 93 3.43 -12.51 13.38
CA ARG A 93 4.41 -12.54 14.49
C ARG A 93 3.78 -12.93 15.82
N ALA A 94 2.58 -12.45 16.13
CA ALA A 94 1.90 -12.76 17.38
C ALA A 94 1.55 -14.24 17.53
N GLY A 95 1.25 -14.93 16.41
CA GLY A 95 0.95 -16.36 16.40
C GLY A 95 2.13 -17.28 16.04
N THR A 96 3.35 -16.72 15.87
CA THR A 96 4.53 -17.51 15.47
C THR A 96 5.56 -17.57 16.62
N PRO A 97 5.97 -18.76 17.07
CA PRO A 97 7.07 -18.89 18.02
C PRO A 97 8.38 -18.33 17.47
N ASP A 98 9.20 -17.69 18.32
CA ASP A 98 10.47 -17.06 17.95
C ASP A 98 10.34 -16.12 16.72
N SER A 99 9.25 -15.35 16.71
CA SER A 99 8.81 -14.59 15.52
C SER A 99 9.82 -13.56 15.01
N GLN A 100 10.64 -13.00 15.91
CA GLN A 100 11.69 -12.05 15.53
C GLN A 100 12.71 -12.66 14.57
N ARG A 101 12.96 -13.96 14.69
CA ARG A 101 13.88 -14.71 13.85
C ARG A 101 13.18 -15.40 12.68
N SER A 102 11.96 -15.88 12.92
CA SER A 102 11.20 -16.69 11.97
C SER A 102 10.44 -15.89 10.92
N VAL A 103 10.13 -14.59 11.16
CA VAL A 103 9.31 -13.75 10.28
C VAL A 103 10.10 -12.58 9.76
N VAL A 104 10.26 -12.50 8.44
CA VAL A 104 10.88 -11.38 7.73
C VAL A 104 9.85 -10.56 6.97
N THR A 105 10.07 -9.24 6.90
CA THR A 105 9.24 -8.30 6.13
C THR A 105 10.10 -7.22 5.49
N ASN A 106 9.59 -6.59 4.43
CA ASN A 106 10.11 -5.38 3.79
C ASN A 106 9.14 -4.19 3.95
N ALA A 107 8.33 -4.20 5.01
CA ALA A 107 7.24 -3.23 5.23
C ALA A 107 7.68 -1.75 5.29
N ASP A 108 8.99 -1.46 5.34
CA ASP A 108 9.53 -0.08 5.29
C ASP A 108 9.53 0.53 3.86
N GLY A 109 8.76 -0.05 2.92
CA GLY A 109 8.49 0.51 1.61
C GLY A 109 9.48 0.13 0.49
N ALA A 110 10.43 -0.77 0.73
CA ALA A 110 11.31 -1.29 -0.32
C ALA A 110 10.66 -2.47 -1.08
N ASN A 111 9.64 -2.20 -1.88
CA ASN A 111 8.70 -3.16 -2.45
C ASN A 111 9.04 -3.66 -3.87
N LEU A 112 10.15 -3.19 -4.46
CA LEU A 112 10.69 -3.69 -5.72
C LEU A 112 11.59 -4.91 -5.50
N HIS A 113 11.93 -5.64 -6.56
CA HIS A 113 12.79 -6.84 -6.52
C HIS A 113 14.02 -6.69 -5.62
N HIS A 114 14.78 -5.60 -5.80
CA HIS A 114 16.00 -5.37 -5.02
C HIS A 114 15.72 -5.09 -3.54
N GLY A 115 14.57 -4.51 -3.21
CA GLY A 115 14.13 -4.30 -1.83
C GLY A 115 13.76 -5.62 -1.16
N ILE A 116 12.98 -6.46 -1.86
CA ILE A 116 12.61 -7.81 -1.41
C ILE A 116 13.87 -8.66 -1.20
N VAL A 117 14.77 -8.72 -2.17
CA VAL A 117 16.06 -9.45 -2.05
C VAL A 117 16.89 -8.93 -0.87
N SER A 118 16.90 -7.61 -0.66
CA SER A 118 17.60 -7.00 0.47
C SER A 118 17.04 -7.45 1.81
N ALA A 119 15.73 -7.45 1.96
CA ALA A 119 15.04 -7.86 3.20
C ALA A 119 15.27 -9.36 3.47
N LEU A 120 14.95 -10.20 2.51
CA LEU A 120 15.10 -11.66 2.63
C LEU A 120 16.55 -12.09 2.91
N GLY A 121 17.52 -11.42 2.29
CA GLY A 121 18.95 -11.68 2.49
C GLY A 121 19.50 -11.25 3.85
N GLN A 122 18.74 -10.45 4.62
CA GLN A 122 19.09 -10.06 5.99
C GLN A 122 18.62 -11.07 7.04
N ALA A 123 17.62 -11.88 6.71
CA ALA A 123 17.01 -12.86 7.60
C ALA A 123 17.10 -14.27 6.98
N PRO A 124 18.30 -14.87 6.89
CA PRO A 124 18.49 -16.16 6.22
C PRO A 124 17.76 -17.31 6.93
N ASP A 125 17.52 -17.18 8.21
CA ASP A 125 16.84 -18.19 9.04
C ASP A 125 15.31 -18.04 9.05
N ALA A 126 14.78 -16.94 8.50
CA ALA A 126 13.35 -16.71 8.49
C ALA A 126 12.65 -17.72 7.56
N THR A 127 11.60 -18.35 8.09
CA THR A 127 10.78 -19.34 7.39
C THR A 127 9.49 -18.78 6.85
N ILE A 128 9.08 -17.60 7.31
CA ILE A 128 7.90 -16.88 6.85
C ILE A 128 8.33 -15.52 6.33
N ALA A 129 7.82 -15.13 5.17
CA ALA A 129 8.01 -13.82 4.58
C ALA A 129 6.66 -13.12 4.37
N VAL A 130 6.48 -11.96 4.98
CA VAL A 130 5.34 -11.07 4.74
C VAL A 130 5.86 -9.89 3.93
N LEU A 131 5.48 -9.84 2.66
CA LEU A 131 6.08 -8.94 1.67
C LEU A 131 5.10 -7.87 1.21
N GLU A 132 5.52 -6.61 1.31
CA GLU A 132 4.96 -5.53 0.50
C GLU A 132 5.50 -5.67 -0.92
N THR A 133 4.62 -5.74 -1.91
CA THR A 133 5.00 -5.95 -3.31
C THR A 133 4.44 -4.84 -4.18
N ASP A 134 5.31 -4.17 -4.94
CA ASP A 134 4.90 -3.18 -5.93
C ASP A 134 4.08 -3.85 -7.04
N GLU A 135 3.14 -3.14 -7.62
CA GLU A 135 2.21 -3.64 -8.64
C GLU A 135 2.92 -4.28 -9.83
N ARG A 136 4.11 -3.79 -10.18
CA ARG A 136 4.95 -4.28 -11.30
C ARG A 136 5.71 -5.57 -10.99
N VAL A 137 5.76 -5.97 -9.71
CA VAL A 137 6.57 -7.09 -9.22
C VAL A 137 5.73 -8.30 -8.83
N VAL A 138 4.41 -8.10 -8.69
CA VAL A 138 3.46 -9.14 -8.25
C VAL A 138 3.54 -10.39 -9.10
N ALA A 139 3.50 -10.25 -10.43
CA ALA A 139 3.53 -11.37 -11.35
C ALA A 139 4.81 -12.23 -11.17
N ASP A 140 5.95 -11.58 -10.95
CA ASP A 140 7.23 -12.26 -10.69
C ASP A 140 7.23 -12.97 -9.34
N VAL A 141 6.68 -12.33 -8.28
CA VAL A 141 6.58 -12.96 -6.95
C VAL A 141 5.66 -14.18 -6.99
N VAL A 142 4.53 -14.11 -7.70
CA VAL A 142 3.64 -15.25 -7.90
C VAL A 142 4.34 -16.37 -8.66
N ALA A 143 5.04 -16.05 -9.76
CA ALA A 143 5.69 -17.03 -10.61
C ALA A 143 6.91 -17.70 -9.97
N MET A 144 7.69 -16.96 -9.16
CA MET A 144 8.97 -17.42 -8.60
C MET A 144 8.84 -17.93 -7.16
N GLY A 145 7.87 -17.40 -6.40
CA GLY A 145 7.76 -17.64 -4.96
C GLY A 145 6.59 -18.53 -4.57
N THR A 146 5.62 -18.75 -5.45
CA THR A 146 4.38 -19.47 -5.14
C THR A 146 3.82 -19.08 -3.77
N PRO A 147 3.38 -17.81 -3.57
CA PRO A 147 2.89 -17.35 -2.29
C PRO A 147 1.75 -18.25 -1.77
N GLU A 148 1.71 -18.47 -0.47
CA GLU A 148 0.58 -19.14 0.18
C GLU A 148 -0.65 -18.24 0.16
N VAL A 149 -0.44 -16.93 0.39
CA VAL A 149 -1.48 -15.90 0.35
C VAL A 149 -1.03 -14.70 -0.45
N LEU A 150 -1.93 -14.19 -1.29
CA LEU A 150 -1.78 -12.92 -2.01
C LEU A 150 -2.94 -12.00 -1.63
N VAL A 151 -2.64 -10.84 -1.05
CA VAL A 151 -3.63 -9.82 -0.70
C VAL A 151 -3.66 -8.75 -1.79
N LEU A 152 -4.81 -8.59 -2.44
CA LEU A 152 -5.07 -7.62 -3.50
C LEU A 152 -6.03 -6.55 -3.01
N LEU A 153 -5.52 -5.34 -2.71
CA LEU A 153 -6.28 -4.30 -2.04
C LEU A 153 -7.13 -3.46 -3.00
N ASN A 154 -6.51 -2.82 -3.98
CA ASN A 154 -7.20 -1.95 -4.92
C ASN A 154 -6.30 -1.57 -6.10
N PHE A 155 -6.97 -1.17 -7.20
CA PHE A 155 -6.36 -0.42 -8.29
C PHE A 155 -6.91 1.00 -8.31
N SER A 156 -6.04 2.00 -8.25
CA SER A 156 -6.39 3.41 -8.40
C SER A 156 -5.36 4.07 -9.28
N ARG A 157 -5.74 5.16 -9.96
CA ARG A 157 -4.81 5.98 -10.71
C ARG A 157 -3.73 6.52 -9.78
N ASP A 158 -2.49 6.18 -10.05
CA ASP A 158 -1.31 6.64 -9.31
C ASP A 158 -0.13 6.74 -10.28
N GLN A 159 0.48 7.93 -10.38
CA GLN A 159 1.65 8.16 -11.21
C GLN A 159 1.47 7.65 -12.66
N LEU A 160 0.41 8.12 -13.35
CA LEU A 160 0.06 7.69 -14.72
C LEU A 160 1.20 7.91 -15.74
N ASP A 161 2.10 8.84 -15.46
CA ASP A 161 3.31 9.10 -16.24
C ASP A 161 4.38 8.00 -16.13
N ARG A 162 4.25 7.07 -15.16
CA ARG A 162 5.18 5.96 -14.92
C ARG A 162 4.54 4.59 -14.99
N ASN A 163 3.29 4.50 -14.59
CA ASN A 163 2.54 3.27 -14.59
C ASN A 163 1.77 3.22 -15.90
N HIS A 164 1.99 2.16 -16.65
CA HIS A 164 1.11 1.79 -17.75
C HIS A 164 -0.34 1.80 -17.26
N GLU A 165 -1.26 1.93 -18.20
CA GLU A 165 -2.69 1.81 -17.94
C GLU A 165 -2.98 0.69 -16.92
N LEU A 166 -3.82 0.96 -15.92
CA LEU A 166 -4.15 0.01 -14.85
C LEU A 166 -4.55 -1.37 -15.39
N THR A 167 -5.26 -1.38 -16.52
CA THR A 167 -5.65 -2.60 -17.23
C THR A 167 -4.46 -3.45 -17.65
N PHE A 168 -3.31 -2.84 -17.98
CA PHE A 168 -2.10 -3.59 -18.34
C PHE A 168 -1.55 -4.36 -17.13
N LEU A 169 -1.42 -3.70 -15.97
CA LEU A 169 -1.01 -4.36 -14.74
C LEU A 169 -1.99 -5.48 -14.35
N GLY A 170 -3.30 -5.24 -14.49
CA GLY A 170 -4.31 -6.25 -14.26
C GLY A 170 -4.17 -7.47 -15.17
N ARG A 171 -3.80 -7.28 -16.46
CA ARG A 171 -3.51 -8.38 -17.39
C ARG A 171 -2.32 -9.23 -16.94
N ASP A 172 -1.26 -8.58 -16.46
CA ASP A 172 -0.07 -9.29 -15.98
C ASP A 172 -0.39 -10.12 -14.74
N TRP A 173 -1.14 -9.58 -13.78
CA TRP A 173 -1.56 -10.32 -12.60
C TRP A 173 -2.47 -11.49 -12.95
N ARG A 174 -3.46 -11.25 -13.84
CA ARG A 174 -4.37 -12.28 -14.34
C ARG A 174 -3.61 -13.43 -15.00
N ALA A 175 -2.65 -13.12 -15.87
CA ALA A 175 -1.82 -14.11 -16.53
C ALA A 175 -0.94 -14.88 -15.53
N ALA A 176 -0.42 -14.23 -14.51
CA ALA A 176 0.37 -14.90 -13.46
C ALA A 176 -0.49 -15.87 -12.64
N LEU A 177 -1.71 -15.48 -12.25
CA LEU A 177 -2.63 -16.36 -11.53
C LEU A 177 -3.10 -17.54 -12.39
N GLU A 178 -3.41 -17.31 -13.67
CA GLU A 178 -3.77 -18.37 -14.62
C GLU A 178 -2.64 -19.38 -14.81
N LYS A 179 -1.40 -18.90 -14.92
CA LYS A 179 -0.22 -19.76 -15.07
C LYS A 179 0.11 -20.54 -13.79
N ALA A 180 -0.16 -19.97 -12.63
CA ALA A 180 0.04 -20.63 -11.34
C ALA A 180 -0.94 -21.81 -11.15
N ALA A 181 -2.12 -21.74 -11.75
CA ALA A 181 -3.16 -22.78 -11.76
C ALA A 181 -3.40 -23.37 -10.33
N GLU A 182 -3.39 -24.70 -10.20
CA GLU A 182 -3.65 -25.41 -8.94
C GLU A 182 -2.62 -25.12 -7.82
N HIS A 183 -1.45 -24.59 -8.18
CA HIS A 183 -0.39 -24.22 -7.22
C HIS A 183 -0.39 -22.72 -6.90
N GLY A 184 -1.41 -22.00 -7.37
CA GLY A 184 -1.58 -20.57 -7.11
C GLY A 184 -1.89 -20.26 -5.65
N PRO A 185 -1.69 -18.99 -5.25
CA PRO A 185 -2.01 -18.52 -3.91
C PRO A 185 -3.52 -18.56 -3.65
N THR A 186 -3.91 -18.66 -2.38
CA THR A 186 -5.23 -18.14 -1.98
C THR A 186 -5.16 -16.61 -2.04
N VAL A 187 -6.13 -16.02 -2.72
CA VAL A 187 -6.18 -14.56 -2.90
C VAL A 187 -7.19 -13.96 -1.93
N VAL A 188 -6.75 -13.09 -1.04
CA VAL A 188 -7.63 -12.21 -0.26
C VAL A 188 -7.83 -10.94 -1.07
N ALA A 189 -9.04 -10.70 -1.56
CA ALA A 189 -9.29 -9.73 -2.61
C ALA A 189 -10.44 -8.79 -2.30
N ASN A 190 -10.28 -7.53 -2.70
CA ASN A 190 -11.32 -6.52 -2.64
C ASN A 190 -12.45 -6.83 -3.64
N ALA A 191 -13.63 -7.16 -3.12
CA ALA A 191 -14.82 -7.44 -3.93
C ALA A 191 -15.40 -6.20 -4.64
N CYS A 192 -15.09 -5.00 -4.11
CA CYS A 192 -15.65 -3.74 -4.62
C CYS A 192 -14.86 -3.16 -5.79
N ASP A 193 -13.69 -3.70 -6.11
CA ASP A 193 -12.86 -3.23 -7.23
C ASP A 193 -13.06 -4.13 -8.46
N PRO A 194 -13.70 -3.64 -9.55
CA PRO A 194 -13.97 -4.44 -10.74
C PRO A 194 -12.72 -5.02 -11.40
N LEU A 195 -11.59 -4.29 -11.36
CA LEU A 195 -10.35 -4.78 -11.94
C LEU A 195 -9.73 -5.91 -11.11
N ILE A 196 -9.79 -5.81 -9.78
CA ILE A 196 -9.39 -6.90 -8.88
C ILE A 196 -10.27 -8.13 -9.11
N VAL A 197 -11.59 -7.96 -9.19
CA VAL A 197 -12.52 -9.08 -9.44
C VAL A 197 -12.22 -9.75 -10.78
N TRP A 198 -11.99 -8.96 -11.83
CA TRP A 198 -11.62 -9.50 -13.14
C TRP A 198 -10.29 -10.27 -13.13
N VAL A 199 -9.29 -9.78 -12.40
CA VAL A 199 -8.02 -10.48 -12.20
C VAL A 199 -8.23 -11.82 -11.51
N CYS A 200 -9.01 -11.80 -10.43
CA CYS A 200 -9.24 -12.98 -9.58
C CYS A 200 -10.10 -14.07 -10.21
N GLN A 201 -10.79 -13.82 -11.35
CA GLN A 201 -11.45 -14.89 -12.11
C GLN A 201 -10.50 -16.01 -12.55
N LYS A 202 -9.17 -15.79 -12.49
CA LYS A 202 -8.15 -16.80 -12.83
C LYS A 202 -7.51 -17.43 -11.59
N ALA A 203 -7.87 -17.00 -10.39
CA ALA A 203 -7.46 -17.63 -9.15
C ALA A 203 -8.32 -18.83 -8.81
N GLN A 204 -7.74 -19.86 -8.18
CA GLN A 204 -8.47 -21.07 -7.77
C GLN A 204 -9.26 -20.83 -6.47
N HIS A 205 -8.68 -20.08 -5.55
CA HIS A 205 -9.26 -19.78 -4.25
C HIS A 205 -9.21 -18.29 -4.00
N VAL A 206 -10.37 -17.69 -3.75
CA VAL A 206 -10.50 -16.27 -3.44
C VAL A 206 -11.32 -16.11 -2.16
N ILE A 207 -10.83 -15.29 -1.27
CA ILE A 207 -11.54 -14.80 -0.08
C ILE A 207 -11.91 -13.34 -0.37
N TRP A 208 -13.19 -13.07 -0.53
CA TRP A 208 -13.69 -11.76 -0.91
C TRP A 208 -13.92 -10.88 0.31
N VAL A 209 -13.38 -9.65 0.27
CA VAL A 209 -13.57 -8.63 1.31
C VAL A 209 -14.36 -7.46 0.73
N ASP A 210 -15.50 -7.14 1.34
CA ASP A 210 -16.23 -5.90 1.02
C ASP A 210 -15.55 -4.72 1.71
N THR A 211 -14.97 -3.85 0.89
CA THR A 211 -14.18 -2.71 1.38
C THR A 211 -14.98 -1.42 1.47
N LYS A 212 -16.17 -1.37 0.89
CA LYS A 212 -17.05 -0.17 0.83
C LYS A 212 -16.25 1.11 0.55
N PRO A 213 -15.51 1.18 -0.58
CA PRO A 213 -14.63 2.30 -0.87
C PRO A 213 -15.44 3.58 -1.09
N ARG A 214 -14.93 4.71 -0.63
CA ARG A 214 -15.51 6.04 -0.93
C ARG A 214 -15.19 6.51 -2.34
N TRP A 215 -14.05 6.06 -2.89
CA TRP A 215 -13.60 6.40 -4.24
C TRP A 215 -13.98 5.31 -5.23
N THR A 216 -14.83 5.65 -6.20
CA THR A 216 -15.31 4.74 -7.25
C THR A 216 -15.03 5.24 -8.66
N ALA A 217 -14.44 6.44 -8.82
CA ALA A 217 -14.22 7.04 -10.14
C ALA A 217 -13.27 6.23 -11.04
N ASP A 218 -12.39 5.40 -10.46
CA ASP A 218 -11.52 4.50 -11.24
C ASP A 218 -12.23 3.20 -11.67
N SER A 219 -13.46 2.97 -11.19
CA SER A 219 -14.29 1.78 -11.43
C SER A 219 -15.46 2.05 -12.38
N THR A 220 -15.26 2.92 -13.38
CA THR A 220 -16.33 3.35 -14.29
C THR A 220 -16.55 2.35 -15.44
N LEU A 221 -15.48 1.78 -15.96
CA LEU A 221 -15.55 0.90 -17.14
C LEU A 221 -15.27 -0.55 -16.75
N CYS A 222 -16.01 -1.46 -17.37
CA CYS A 222 -15.79 -2.89 -17.24
C CYS A 222 -14.44 -3.31 -17.82
N PRO A 223 -13.52 -3.90 -17.04
CA PRO A 223 -12.22 -4.34 -17.54
C PRO A 223 -12.31 -5.49 -18.55
N ASN A 224 -13.45 -6.16 -18.62
CA ASN A 224 -13.67 -7.30 -19.54
C ASN A 224 -14.22 -6.88 -20.91
N CYS A 225 -15.20 -5.96 -20.96
CA CYS A 225 -15.89 -5.61 -22.20
C CYS A 225 -15.96 -4.11 -22.51
N GLY A 226 -15.48 -3.23 -21.60
CA GLY A 226 -15.48 -1.78 -21.80
C GLY A 226 -16.83 -1.09 -21.59
N ALA A 227 -17.90 -1.80 -21.23
CA ALA A 227 -19.19 -1.19 -20.92
C ALA A 227 -19.10 -0.35 -19.64
N ILE A 228 -19.95 0.69 -19.53
CA ILE A 228 -20.07 1.47 -18.29
C ILE A 228 -20.72 0.57 -17.23
N LEU A 229 -20.08 0.48 -16.08
CA LEU A 229 -20.56 -0.28 -14.92
C LEU A 229 -21.75 0.44 -14.28
N THR A 230 -22.70 -0.33 -13.77
CA THR A 230 -23.80 0.16 -12.95
C THR A 230 -23.52 -0.15 -11.48
N HIS A 231 -23.90 0.78 -10.60
CA HIS A 231 -23.74 0.67 -9.15
C HIS A 231 -25.10 0.82 -8.49
N ASP A 232 -25.40 -0.05 -7.55
CA ASP A 232 -26.61 -0.01 -6.73
C ASP A 232 -26.31 -0.43 -5.28
N ASP A 233 -27.33 -0.59 -4.45
CA ASP A 233 -27.18 -0.99 -3.04
C ASP A 233 -26.65 -2.42 -2.86
N GLN A 234 -26.66 -3.24 -3.91
CA GLN A 234 -26.14 -4.60 -3.92
C GLN A 234 -24.67 -4.66 -4.41
N GLY A 235 -24.11 -3.54 -4.85
CA GLY A 235 -22.77 -3.43 -5.37
C GLY A 235 -22.72 -2.96 -6.82
N TRP A 236 -21.77 -3.46 -7.59
CA TRP A 236 -21.58 -3.11 -9.00
C TRP A 236 -21.79 -4.31 -9.92
N ASN A 237 -22.27 -4.03 -11.12
CA ASN A 237 -22.43 -5.03 -12.16
C ASN A 237 -22.17 -4.46 -13.56
N CYS A 238 -21.85 -5.32 -14.50
CA CYS A 238 -21.65 -4.96 -15.90
C CYS A 238 -22.89 -5.29 -16.72
N PRO A 239 -23.54 -4.31 -17.40
CA PRO A 239 -24.68 -4.60 -18.26
C PRO A 239 -24.29 -5.27 -19.58
N GLY A 240 -23.01 -5.26 -19.97
CA GLY A 240 -22.49 -5.81 -21.21
C GLY A 240 -21.89 -7.21 -21.09
N CYS A 241 -21.66 -7.73 -19.87
CA CYS A 241 -21.17 -9.09 -19.65
C CYS A 241 -21.51 -9.58 -18.24
N GLU A 242 -21.08 -10.79 -17.86
CA GLU A 242 -21.43 -11.41 -16.58
C GLU A 242 -20.60 -10.92 -15.39
N LEU A 243 -19.64 -9.98 -15.62
CA LEU A 243 -18.78 -9.48 -14.54
C LEU A 243 -19.60 -8.63 -13.55
N ARG A 244 -19.53 -9.00 -12.29
CA ARG A 244 -20.25 -8.34 -11.18
C ARG A 244 -19.48 -8.49 -9.89
N GLN A 245 -19.87 -7.70 -8.90
CA GLN A 245 -19.36 -7.84 -7.55
C GLN A 245 -19.71 -9.22 -6.99
N PRO A 246 -18.73 -10.00 -6.53
CA PRO A 246 -18.98 -11.25 -5.85
C PRO A 246 -19.55 -11.01 -4.44
N PRO A 247 -20.29 -11.98 -3.87
CA PRO A 247 -20.66 -11.92 -2.47
C PRO A 247 -19.39 -11.92 -1.60
N ALA A 248 -19.41 -11.11 -0.56
CA ALA A 248 -18.26 -11.00 0.34
C ALA A 248 -18.22 -12.15 1.35
N ASP A 249 -17.02 -12.67 1.60
CA ASP A 249 -16.74 -13.59 2.71
C ASP A 249 -16.46 -12.82 4.00
N TRP A 250 -15.98 -11.57 3.88
CA TRP A 250 -15.64 -10.69 4.97
C TRP A 250 -16.06 -9.24 4.69
N TRP A 251 -16.50 -8.53 5.74
CA TRP A 251 -16.79 -7.09 5.71
C TRP A 251 -16.56 -6.44 7.05
N VAL A 252 -16.67 -5.12 7.10
CA VAL A 252 -16.58 -4.34 8.35
C VAL A 252 -17.95 -3.81 8.74
N GLU A 253 -18.34 -4.03 9.99
CA GLU A 253 -19.46 -3.40 10.64
C GLU A 253 -18.95 -2.69 11.90
N ASP A 254 -19.13 -1.37 11.96
CA ASP A 254 -18.57 -0.52 13.03
C ASP A 254 -17.05 -0.75 13.20
N HIS A 255 -16.65 -1.42 14.27
CA HIS A 255 -15.27 -1.78 14.58
C HIS A 255 -15.02 -3.29 14.53
N ASP A 256 -15.93 -4.06 13.95
CA ASP A 256 -15.78 -5.51 13.86
C ASP A 256 -15.53 -5.97 12.43
N ALA A 257 -14.57 -6.85 12.25
CA ALA A 257 -14.49 -7.67 11.06
C ALA A 257 -15.52 -8.80 11.20
N VAL A 258 -16.41 -8.92 10.22
CA VAL A 258 -17.48 -9.92 10.19
C VAL A 258 -17.22 -10.90 9.08
N GLU A 259 -17.29 -12.18 9.38
CA GLU A 259 -17.17 -13.26 8.41
C GLU A 259 -18.56 -13.75 7.98
N ALA A 260 -18.71 -14.22 6.76
CA ALA A 260 -19.97 -14.74 6.22
C ALA A 260 -20.59 -15.89 7.05
N SER A 261 -19.78 -16.57 7.86
CA SER A 261 -20.26 -17.54 8.86
C SER A 261 -20.99 -16.91 10.04
N GLY A 262 -20.98 -15.58 10.18
CA GLY A 262 -21.55 -14.83 11.30
C GLY A 262 -20.57 -14.59 12.45
N ARG A 263 -19.33 -15.07 12.36
CA ARG A 263 -18.30 -14.78 13.38
C ARG A 263 -17.92 -13.30 13.30
N ARG A 264 -17.74 -12.69 14.47
CA ARG A 264 -17.36 -11.29 14.60
C ARG A 264 -16.04 -11.18 15.37
N PHE A 265 -15.18 -10.28 14.94
CA PHE A 265 -13.85 -10.07 15.48
C PHE A 265 -13.65 -8.58 15.71
N HIS A 266 -13.61 -8.15 16.95
CA HIS A 266 -13.40 -6.75 17.29
C HIS A 266 -11.99 -6.28 16.90
N LEU A 267 -11.93 -5.18 16.14
CA LEU A 267 -10.69 -4.60 15.63
C LEU A 267 -10.29 -3.39 16.48
N ASP A 268 -9.34 -3.59 17.39
CA ASP A 268 -8.71 -2.50 18.14
C ASP A 268 -7.56 -1.89 17.32
N VAL A 269 -7.92 -1.15 16.25
CA VAL A 269 -6.96 -0.56 15.32
C VAL A 269 -6.59 0.84 15.78
N GLN A 270 -5.29 1.08 16.06
CA GLN A 270 -4.78 2.37 16.50
C GLN A 270 -4.67 3.40 15.35
N VAL A 271 -4.57 2.93 14.10
CA VAL A 271 -4.48 3.80 12.92
C VAL A 271 -5.88 4.26 12.52
N PRO A 272 -6.14 5.58 12.45
CA PRO A 272 -7.48 6.11 12.20
C PRO A 272 -7.94 5.88 10.76
N GLY A 273 -9.26 5.87 10.59
CA GLY A 273 -9.94 5.76 9.30
C GLY A 273 -10.57 4.39 9.06
N THR A 274 -11.80 4.39 8.52
CA THR A 274 -12.55 3.16 8.23
C THR A 274 -11.83 2.25 7.23
N PHE A 275 -11.11 2.84 6.28
CA PHE A 275 -10.27 2.08 5.34
C PHE A 275 -9.16 1.29 6.05
N ASN A 276 -8.70 1.70 7.24
CA ASN A 276 -7.73 0.93 8.01
C ASN A 276 -8.37 -0.25 8.74
N LEU A 277 -9.66 -0.16 9.10
CA LEU A 277 -10.40 -1.33 9.57
C LEU A 277 -10.52 -2.38 8.46
N THR A 278 -10.77 -1.94 7.22
CA THR A 278 -10.78 -2.83 6.06
C THR A 278 -9.40 -3.43 5.76
N ASN A 279 -8.34 -2.62 5.83
CA ASN A 279 -6.96 -3.11 5.69
C ASN A 279 -6.63 -4.16 6.77
N ALA A 280 -7.08 -3.95 8.01
CA ALA A 280 -6.94 -4.90 9.13
C ALA A 280 -7.76 -6.17 8.89
N THR A 281 -8.97 -6.06 8.32
CA THR A 281 -9.81 -7.22 7.95
C THR A 281 -9.13 -8.07 6.88
N CYS A 282 -8.56 -7.46 5.84
CA CYS A 282 -7.77 -8.18 4.83
C CYS A 282 -6.57 -8.91 5.47
N ALA A 283 -5.86 -8.23 6.38
CA ALA A 283 -4.73 -8.82 7.09
C ALA A 283 -5.15 -9.96 8.03
N LEU A 284 -6.28 -9.81 8.73
CA LEU A 284 -6.85 -10.85 9.60
C LEU A 284 -7.25 -12.09 8.80
N ALA A 285 -7.99 -11.92 7.71
CA ALA A 285 -8.39 -13.03 6.83
C ALA A 285 -7.18 -13.77 6.27
N ALA A 286 -6.14 -13.04 5.84
CA ALA A 286 -4.88 -13.61 5.36
C ALA A 286 -4.14 -14.37 6.46
N ALA A 287 -4.04 -13.81 7.67
CA ALA A 287 -3.37 -14.45 8.81
C ALA A 287 -4.07 -15.74 9.23
N ILE A 288 -5.40 -15.72 9.31
CA ILE A 288 -6.21 -16.92 9.64
C ILE A 288 -5.99 -18.00 8.58
N HIS A 289 -5.98 -17.64 7.29
CA HIS A 289 -5.69 -18.60 6.22
C HIS A 289 -4.29 -19.21 6.35
N MET A 290 -3.30 -18.44 6.78
CA MET A 290 -1.96 -18.95 7.09
C MET A 290 -1.89 -19.81 8.37
N GLY A 291 -3.00 -20.06 9.05
CA GLY A 291 -3.09 -20.89 10.26
C GLY A 291 -2.80 -20.14 11.55
N ILE A 292 -2.79 -18.82 11.54
CA ILE A 292 -2.68 -18.02 12.77
C ILE A 292 -4.04 -18.00 13.46
N GLN A 293 -4.05 -18.22 14.79
CA GLN A 293 -5.28 -18.16 15.56
C GLN A 293 -5.84 -16.73 15.57
N PRO A 294 -7.15 -16.54 15.43
CA PRO A 294 -7.77 -15.21 15.35
C PRO A 294 -7.38 -14.29 16.51
N GLU A 295 -7.33 -14.83 17.74
CA GLU A 295 -7.00 -14.07 18.95
C GLU A 295 -5.56 -13.56 18.92
N ASP A 296 -4.62 -14.38 18.41
CA ASP A 296 -3.23 -13.98 18.22
C ASP A 296 -3.11 -12.92 17.14
N ALA A 297 -3.80 -13.11 16.01
CA ALA A 297 -3.80 -12.16 14.91
C ALA A 297 -4.34 -10.79 15.34
N LEU A 298 -5.47 -10.75 16.05
CA LEU A 298 -6.07 -9.53 16.57
C LEU A 298 -5.15 -8.82 17.57
N ARG A 299 -4.55 -9.59 18.51
CA ARG A 299 -3.57 -9.04 19.44
C ARG A 299 -2.38 -8.42 18.72
N GLY A 300 -1.89 -9.04 17.65
CA GLY A 300 -0.83 -8.48 16.83
C GLY A 300 -1.25 -7.20 16.10
N ILE A 301 -2.40 -7.20 15.44
CA ILE A 301 -2.95 -6.04 14.72
C ILE A 301 -3.07 -4.83 15.66
N ALA A 302 -3.55 -5.02 16.88
CA ALA A 302 -3.72 -3.96 17.88
C ALA A 302 -2.41 -3.27 18.29
N THR A 303 -1.24 -3.85 18.04
CA THR A 303 0.05 -3.23 18.35
C THR A 303 0.55 -2.26 17.28
N VAL A 304 -0.14 -2.13 16.15
CA VAL A 304 0.31 -1.29 15.03
C VAL A 304 -0.19 0.14 15.19
N GLU A 305 0.70 1.05 15.58
CA GLU A 305 0.35 2.44 15.88
C GLU A 305 0.41 3.37 14.67
N SER A 306 1.52 3.40 13.95
CA SER A 306 1.73 4.35 12.83
C SER A 306 2.69 3.79 11.77
N PRO A 307 2.15 3.11 10.74
CA PRO A 307 3.02 2.56 9.69
C PRO A 307 3.65 3.66 8.85
N ALA A 308 4.99 3.70 8.84
CA ALA A 308 5.80 4.46 7.88
C ALA A 308 5.45 5.96 7.75
N GLY A 309 5.09 6.64 8.85
CA GLY A 309 4.80 8.08 8.84
C GLY A 309 3.51 8.49 8.10
N ARG A 310 2.64 7.55 7.75
CA ARG A 310 1.37 7.84 7.05
C ARG A 310 0.35 8.54 7.93
N TYR A 311 0.46 8.36 9.22
CA TYR A 311 -0.27 9.10 10.24
C TYR A 311 0.69 9.40 11.38
N ALA A 312 0.89 10.67 11.69
CA ALA A 312 1.73 11.08 12.79
C ALA A 312 1.09 12.25 13.55
N THR A 313 1.36 12.30 14.84
CA THR A 313 1.02 13.45 15.66
C THR A 313 2.31 14.11 16.16
N CYS A 314 2.34 15.43 16.20
CA CYS A 314 3.46 16.18 16.77
C CYS A 314 2.94 17.45 17.43
N THR A 315 3.79 18.07 18.23
CA THR A 315 3.51 19.38 18.83
C THR A 315 4.54 20.39 18.31
N ILE A 316 4.06 21.43 17.64
CA ILE A 316 4.88 22.51 17.09
C ILE A 316 4.50 23.81 17.80
N SER A 317 5.42 24.39 18.52
CA SER A 317 5.20 25.66 19.27
C SER A 317 3.92 25.64 20.13
N GLY A 318 3.65 24.52 20.80
CA GLY A 318 2.47 24.34 21.66
C GLY A 318 1.18 23.94 20.92
N THR A 319 1.19 23.87 19.58
CA THR A 319 0.04 23.45 18.79
C THR A 319 0.13 21.95 18.47
N HIS A 320 -0.91 21.21 18.78
CA HIS A 320 -1.00 19.80 18.42
C HIS A 320 -1.33 19.66 16.94
N CYS A 321 -0.46 19.01 16.20
CA CYS A 321 -0.57 18.80 14.76
C CYS A 321 -0.81 17.31 14.46
N ARG A 322 -1.68 17.03 13.48
CA ARG A 322 -1.86 15.72 12.87
C ARG A 322 -1.34 15.77 11.44
N LEU A 323 -0.50 14.82 11.07
CA LEU A 323 0.08 14.70 9.74
C LEU A 323 -0.55 13.49 9.06
N LEU A 324 -1.12 13.71 7.88
CA LEU A 324 -1.69 12.68 7.01
C LEU A 324 -0.95 12.72 5.68
N LEU A 325 -0.58 11.56 5.15
CA LEU A 325 0.09 11.45 3.86
C LEU A 325 -0.86 10.81 2.84
N SER A 326 -1.16 11.54 1.77
CA SER A 326 -1.95 11.07 0.64
C SER A 326 -1.25 11.45 -0.66
N LYS A 327 -1.26 10.57 -1.65
CA LYS A 327 -0.49 10.72 -2.88
C LYS A 327 -1.33 10.70 -4.17
N ASN A 328 -2.61 10.42 -4.06
CA ASN A 328 -3.54 10.32 -5.19
C ASN A 328 -4.98 10.67 -4.75
N PRO A 329 -5.95 10.85 -5.67
CA PRO A 329 -7.32 11.24 -5.33
C PRO A 329 -8.00 10.28 -4.36
N ALA A 330 -7.86 8.96 -4.55
CA ALA A 330 -8.44 7.96 -3.67
C ALA A 330 -7.92 8.11 -2.21
N GLY A 331 -6.62 8.36 -2.04
CA GLY A 331 -6.02 8.63 -0.74
C GLY A 331 -6.55 9.92 -0.11
N TRP A 332 -6.77 10.97 -0.88
CA TRP A 332 -7.32 12.24 -0.39
C TRP A 332 -8.78 12.08 0.03
N THR A 333 -9.60 11.36 -0.75
CA THR A 333 -11.00 11.06 -0.41
C THR A 333 -11.13 10.38 0.95
N GLU A 334 -10.18 9.52 1.30
CA GLU A 334 -10.15 8.84 2.59
C GLU A 334 -9.55 9.70 3.72
N SER A 335 -8.62 10.59 3.41
CA SER A 335 -7.89 11.37 4.42
C SER A 335 -8.58 12.67 4.80
N LEU A 336 -9.22 13.36 3.88
CA LEU A 336 -9.87 14.65 4.15
C LEU A 336 -10.95 14.56 5.24
N PRO A 337 -11.82 13.54 5.30
CA PRO A 337 -12.80 13.40 6.38
C PRO A 337 -12.19 13.21 7.79
N LEU A 338 -10.92 12.80 7.87
CA LEU A 338 -10.20 12.68 9.15
C LEU A 338 -9.69 14.03 9.66
N THR A 339 -9.75 15.08 8.84
CA THR A 339 -9.29 16.42 9.18
C THR A 339 -10.41 17.19 9.87
N THR A 340 -10.48 17.15 11.20
CA THR A 340 -11.58 17.72 11.98
C THR A 340 -11.28 19.09 12.60
N SER A 341 -10.03 19.57 12.53
CA SER A 341 -9.56 20.80 13.18
C SER A 341 -9.19 21.86 12.14
N ASP A 342 -9.28 23.14 12.52
CA ASP A 342 -8.80 24.27 11.76
C ASP A 342 -7.61 24.95 12.48
N PRO A 343 -6.69 25.56 11.73
CA PRO A 343 -6.61 25.57 10.26
C PRO A 343 -6.16 24.23 9.68
N LEU A 344 -6.63 23.90 8.45
CA LEU A 344 -6.13 22.78 7.66
C LEU A 344 -4.98 23.25 6.77
N VAL A 345 -3.84 22.58 6.84
CA VAL A 345 -2.69 22.85 5.96
C VAL A 345 -2.59 21.74 4.94
N LEU A 346 -2.73 22.09 3.66
CA LEU A 346 -2.56 21.19 2.52
C LEU A 346 -1.20 21.48 1.87
N ALA A 347 -0.31 20.49 1.88
CA ALA A 347 1.03 20.61 1.33
C ALA A 347 1.20 19.67 0.13
N ILE A 348 1.61 20.19 -1.03
CA ILE A 348 1.91 19.41 -2.22
C ILE A 348 3.38 19.60 -2.59
N ASP A 349 4.09 18.47 -2.65
CA ASP A 349 5.45 18.37 -3.19
C ASP A 349 5.46 17.45 -4.40
N ALA A 350 5.81 17.99 -5.56
CA ALA A 350 5.91 17.29 -6.84
C ALA A 350 7.33 17.38 -7.44
N VAL A 351 8.32 17.63 -6.61
CA VAL A 351 9.72 17.84 -7.06
C VAL A 351 10.44 16.52 -7.29
N ALA A 352 10.05 15.46 -6.60
CA ALA A 352 10.64 14.14 -6.75
C ALA A 352 10.15 13.46 -8.03
N ALA A 353 10.91 12.46 -8.46
CA ALA A 353 10.62 11.67 -9.66
C ALA A 353 9.21 11.02 -9.68
N ASP A 354 8.44 11.12 -8.62
CA ASP A 354 7.10 10.51 -8.46
C ASP A 354 5.93 11.47 -8.66
N GLY A 355 6.16 12.75 -8.96
CA GLY A 355 5.09 13.71 -8.86
C GLY A 355 5.18 14.92 -9.80
N LYS A 356 5.63 14.78 -11.05
CA LYS A 356 5.65 15.90 -11.99
C LYS A 356 4.26 16.29 -12.46
N ASP A 357 3.39 15.30 -12.65
CA ASP A 357 2.00 15.52 -13.01
C ASP A 357 1.13 15.65 -11.75
N VAL A 358 0.51 16.80 -11.57
CA VAL A 358 -0.42 17.10 -10.49
C VAL A 358 -1.86 17.30 -10.99
N SER A 359 -2.15 16.96 -12.23
CA SER A 359 -3.50 17.06 -12.81
C SER A 359 -4.56 16.30 -12.02
N TRP A 360 -4.16 15.26 -11.30
CA TRP A 360 -5.01 14.49 -10.41
C TRP A 360 -5.58 15.30 -9.23
N LEU A 361 -5.02 16.48 -8.90
CA LEU A 361 -5.58 17.37 -7.88
C LEU A 361 -7.00 17.82 -8.25
N TRP A 362 -7.30 17.91 -9.55
CA TRP A 362 -8.64 18.25 -10.03
C TRP A 362 -9.71 17.20 -9.67
N ASP A 363 -9.32 15.95 -9.48
CA ASP A 363 -10.23 14.86 -9.14
C ASP A 363 -10.54 14.78 -7.63
N VAL A 364 -9.91 15.63 -6.80
CA VAL A 364 -10.15 15.65 -5.35
C VAL A 364 -11.38 16.49 -5.05
N ASP A 365 -12.33 15.94 -4.29
CA ASP A 365 -13.51 16.66 -3.81
C ASP A 365 -13.14 17.63 -2.68
N TYR A 366 -12.88 18.89 -3.03
CA TYR A 366 -12.61 19.96 -2.07
C TYR A 366 -13.90 20.60 -1.49
N GLU A 367 -15.08 20.32 -2.02
CA GLU A 367 -16.34 20.89 -1.56
C GLU A 367 -16.60 20.55 -0.08
N GLN A 368 -16.14 19.39 0.38
CA GLN A 368 -16.18 18.99 1.77
C GLN A 368 -15.39 19.91 2.72
N LEU A 369 -14.54 20.79 2.19
CA LEU A 369 -13.78 21.80 2.95
C LEU A 369 -14.49 23.16 3.01
N ALA A 370 -15.69 23.28 2.45
CA ALA A 370 -16.44 24.53 2.44
C ALA A 370 -16.62 25.11 3.87
N GLY A 371 -16.34 26.40 4.01
CA GLY A 371 -16.43 27.10 5.29
C GLY A 371 -15.24 26.91 6.23
N ARG A 372 -14.22 26.12 5.85
CA ARG A 372 -13.00 25.88 6.64
C ARG A 372 -11.88 26.85 6.29
N THR A 373 -10.94 27.06 7.21
CA THR A 373 -9.70 27.79 6.94
C THR A 373 -8.65 26.82 6.38
N VAL A 374 -8.36 26.93 5.06
CA VAL A 374 -7.41 26.09 4.35
C VAL A 374 -6.19 26.90 3.93
N ILE A 375 -5.00 26.39 4.23
CA ILE A 375 -3.71 26.96 3.86
C ILE A 375 -3.03 26.03 2.88
N CYS A 376 -2.83 26.48 1.64
CA CYS A 376 -2.06 25.74 0.64
C CYS A 376 -0.58 26.08 0.72
N THR A 377 0.30 25.07 0.72
CA THR A 377 1.75 25.25 0.82
C THR A 377 2.50 24.23 -0.05
N GLY A 378 3.82 24.38 -0.12
CA GLY A 378 4.70 23.52 -0.93
C GLY A 378 4.96 24.06 -2.34
N PRO A 379 5.82 23.40 -3.11
CA PRO A 379 6.21 23.84 -4.47
C PRO A 379 5.03 23.96 -5.46
N ARG A 380 3.94 23.23 -5.23
CA ARG A 380 2.74 23.21 -6.07
C ARG A 380 1.51 23.83 -5.38
N ALA A 381 1.76 24.74 -4.42
CA ALA A 381 0.70 25.41 -3.67
C ALA A 381 -0.29 26.19 -4.56
N LEU A 382 0.20 26.78 -5.67
CA LEU A 382 -0.64 27.55 -6.59
C LEU A 382 -1.59 26.66 -7.40
N ASP A 383 -1.13 25.51 -7.86
CA ASP A 383 -1.96 24.53 -8.55
C ASP A 383 -3.06 24.03 -7.63
N LEU A 384 -2.70 23.63 -6.42
CA LEU A 384 -3.65 23.20 -5.39
C LEU A 384 -4.68 24.30 -5.05
N ALA A 385 -4.22 25.54 -4.90
CA ALA A 385 -5.12 26.65 -4.60
C ALA A 385 -6.06 26.96 -5.78
N ALA A 386 -5.60 26.88 -7.03
CA ALA A 386 -6.43 27.08 -8.21
C ALA A 386 -7.51 26.01 -8.32
N ASP A 387 -7.17 24.74 -8.16
CA ASP A 387 -8.10 23.62 -8.25
C ASP A 387 -9.14 23.68 -7.13
N SER A 388 -8.73 23.84 -5.88
CA SER A 388 -9.65 23.95 -4.74
C SER A 388 -10.56 25.18 -4.83
N TYR A 389 -10.04 26.33 -5.26
CA TYR A 389 -10.81 27.55 -5.42
C TYR A 389 -11.87 27.47 -6.52
N THR A 390 -11.53 26.82 -7.62
CA THR A 390 -12.46 26.68 -8.75
C THR A 390 -13.65 25.79 -8.39
N GLN A 391 -13.42 24.70 -7.69
CA GLN A 391 -14.48 23.79 -7.22
C GLN A 391 -15.36 24.47 -6.17
N LEU A 392 -14.78 25.13 -5.18
CA LEU A 392 -15.53 25.81 -4.11
C LEU A 392 -16.38 27.00 -4.63
N ARG A 393 -16.02 27.62 -5.77
CA ARG A 393 -16.80 28.68 -6.39
C ARG A 393 -17.99 28.21 -7.24
N ALA A 394 -17.97 26.99 -7.70
CA ALA A 394 -19.04 26.47 -8.54
C ALA A 394 -20.40 26.37 -7.80
N HIS A 395 -20.40 26.36 -6.48
CA HIS A 395 -21.59 26.09 -5.68
C HIS A 395 -21.97 27.08 -4.57
N GLU A 396 -21.22 28.17 -4.27
CA GLU A 396 -21.76 29.22 -3.38
C GLU A 396 -20.80 30.37 -3.06
N THR A 397 -21.39 31.49 -2.67
CA THR A 397 -20.88 32.77 -2.25
C THR A 397 -19.70 32.72 -1.26
N LEU A 398 -18.68 33.47 -1.66
CA LEU A 398 -17.51 33.91 -0.89
C LEU A 398 -17.75 34.17 0.60
N ARG A 399 -17.24 33.29 1.46
CA ARG A 399 -16.70 33.69 2.77
C ARG A 399 -15.53 32.78 3.15
N GLN A 400 -14.34 33.36 3.13
CA GLN A 400 -13.12 32.84 3.79
C GLN A 400 -12.32 31.74 3.12
N LEU A 401 -11.84 31.94 1.90
CA LEU A 401 -10.58 31.36 1.45
C LEU A 401 -9.50 32.44 1.60
N VAL A 402 -8.67 32.32 2.61
CA VAL A 402 -7.49 33.17 2.76
C VAL A 402 -6.28 32.41 2.24
N CYS A 403 -6.00 32.50 0.94
CA CYS A 403 -4.67 32.18 0.44
C CYS A 403 -3.66 33.22 0.94
N ARG A 404 -3.06 32.99 2.08
CA ARG A 404 -1.85 33.71 2.49
C ARG A 404 -0.65 33.05 1.86
N LEU A 405 -0.29 33.50 0.64
CA LEU A 405 1.05 33.32 0.09
C LEU A 405 2.03 34.11 0.96
N GLN A 406 2.66 33.50 1.92
CA GLN A 406 3.89 34.02 2.48
C GLN A 406 5.01 33.74 1.49
N LEU A 407 5.20 34.65 0.55
CA LEU A 407 6.46 34.79 -0.17
C LEU A 407 7.51 35.25 0.85
N GLU A 408 8.30 34.33 1.38
CA GLU A 408 9.56 34.69 2.02
C GLU A 408 10.45 35.35 0.95
N LYS A 409 10.46 36.68 0.93
CA LYS A 409 11.53 37.41 0.28
C LYS A 409 12.82 37.02 0.96
N LYS A 410 13.64 36.20 0.33
CA LYS A 410 15.06 36.08 0.62
C LYS A 410 15.65 37.49 0.49
N LYS A 411 15.93 38.14 1.60
CA LYS A 411 16.78 39.33 1.65
C LYS A 411 18.14 38.93 1.11
N GLY A 412 18.41 39.27 -0.14
CA GLY A 412 19.75 39.25 -0.68
C GLY A 412 20.57 40.25 0.13
N GLY A 413 21.52 39.74 0.91
CA GLY A 413 22.51 40.56 1.58
C GLY A 413 23.35 41.28 0.54
N GLY A 414 23.09 42.57 0.36
CA GLY A 414 23.96 43.45 -0.35
C GLY A 414 25.20 43.70 0.51
N GLY A 415 26.30 43.02 0.19
CA GLY A 415 27.63 43.35 0.65
C GLY A 415 28.13 44.54 -0.16
N GLY A 416 28.06 45.72 0.39
CA GLY A 416 28.80 46.87 -0.11
C GLY A 416 30.30 46.66 0.14
N GLY A 417 31.10 46.85 -0.90
CA GLY A 417 32.56 46.97 -0.84
C GLY A 417 32.95 48.17 -1.67
N GLY A 418 33.12 49.27 -1.03
CA GLY A 418 33.70 50.46 -1.62
C GLY A 418 35.24 50.36 -1.67
N GLY A 419 35.86 51.16 -2.49
CA GLY A 419 37.27 51.44 -2.61
C GLY A 419 37.60 51.68 -4.08
N GLY A 420 37.84 52.88 -4.56
CA GLY A 420 38.76 53.87 -4.19
C GLY A 420 39.89 53.87 -5.18
N GLY A 421 40.05 54.96 -5.96
CA GLY A 421 41.32 55.50 -6.33
C GLY A 421 41.86 55.23 -7.72
N GLY A 422 41.85 56.21 -8.60
CA GLY A 422 43.05 56.96 -8.92
C GLY A 422 43.71 56.62 -10.27
N GLY A 423 43.65 57.54 -11.15
CA GLY A 423 44.79 58.10 -11.81
C GLY A 423 45.38 57.42 -13.03
N GLY A 424 45.34 58.08 -14.10
CA GLY A 424 46.20 57.93 -15.25
C GLY A 424 45.47 58.12 -16.56
#